data_c73df21ce7521a1620d17c78f8a38c7d
#
_entry.id   c73df21ce7521a1620d17c78f8a38c7d
#
_cell.length_a   1.000
_cell.length_b   1.000
_cell.length_c   1.000
_cell.angle_alpha   90.00
_cell.angle_beta   90.00
_cell.angle_gamma   90.00
#
_symmetry.space_group_name_H-M   'P 1'
#
loop_
_entity.id
_entity.type
_entity.pdbx_description
1 polymer ?
#
loop_
_entity_poly.entity_id
_entity_poly.type
_entity_poly.pdbx_seq_one_letter_code
_entity_poly.pdbx_strand_id
1 'polypeptide(L)'
;SRGLGDVYKRQALFFDPAADTFTLRQWFLDRPTEEKEMLVSFFTFLSDVKRLVHFNGTTFDLPYLTHKALFYQMEDPLSSIASLDLYQALRPFQSILGLSSMKQKNVEQYLSFPRKDQLNGKQLILVYHDYLQTLDEKKLELLFLHNYEDVLGMGSVLELLALPALFHGDFSVQSCRFTGQALEVSLQPEREVPVFLSRVCADGSLTAFGSRVSLSLQTHTAEL
;
A
#
# COMPACT_ATOMS: atom_id res chain seq x y z
N SER A 1 -11.99 23.78 -2.57
CA SER A 1 -12.04 23.10 -1.28
C SER A 1 -11.66 21.64 -1.44
N ARG A 2 -10.36 21.36 -1.53
CA ARG A 2 -9.83 20.00 -1.45
C ARG A 2 -9.40 19.74 -0.01
N GLY A 3 -9.97 18.71 0.63
CA GLY A 3 -9.29 18.00 1.70
C GLY A 3 -9.48 18.47 3.13
N LEU A 4 -10.70 18.59 3.64
CA LEU A 4 -10.95 18.46 5.09
C LEU A 4 -11.03 16.99 5.52
N GLY A 5 -10.99 16.06 4.56
CA GLY A 5 -11.22 14.63 4.82
C GLY A 5 -10.10 13.90 5.54
N ASP A 6 -8.85 14.36 5.40
CA ASP A 6 -7.69 13.62 5.91
C ASP A 6 -7.06 14.27 7.16
N VAL A 7 -7.69 15.33 7.68
CA VAL A 7 -7.14 16.15 8.77
C VAL A 7 -7.36 15.55 10.15
N TYR A 8 -8.45 14.80 10.33
CA TYR A 8 -8.92 14.42 11.67
C TYR A 8 -8.29 13.14 12.23
N LYS A 9 -7.44 12.47 11.46
CA LYS A 9 -6.87 11.18 11.87
C LYS A 9 -5.46 10.96 11.35
N ARG A 10 -4.65 10.25 12.14
CA ARG A 10 -3.41 9.60 11.74
C ARG A 10 -3.36 8.22 12.38
N GLN A 11 -2.76 7.26 11.71
CA GLN A 11 -2.59 5.92 12.22
C GLN A 11 -1.26 5.34 11.76
N ALA A 12 -0.73 4.45 12.59
CA ALA A 12 0.45 3.66 12.28
C ALA A 12 0.35 2.25 12.85
N LEU A 13 0.73 1.27 12.06
CA LEU A 13 1.03 -0.09 12.51
C LEU A 13 2.54 -0.23 12.55
N PHE A 14 3.08 -0.65 13.67
CA PHE A 14 4.51 -0.83 13.86
C PHE A 14 4.79 -2.04 14.73
N PHE A 15 5.96 -2.65 14.56
CA PHE A 15 6.41 -3.68 15.48
C PHE A 15 6.92 -3.02 16.76
N ASP A 16 6.36 -3.43 17.89
CA ASP A 16 6.80 -2.99 19.22
C ASP A 16 7.73 -4.05 19.82
N PRO A 17 9.05 -3.80 19.86
CA PRO A 17 10.00 -4.78 20.38
C PRO A 17 9.81 -5.07 21.88
N ALA A 18 9.24 -4.14 22.64
CA ALA A 18 9.01 -4.35 24.07
C ALA A 18 7.83 -5.30 24.34
N ALA A 19 6.83 -5.28 23.46
CA ALA A 19 5.64 -6.16 23.54
C ALA A 19 5.79 -7.41 22.66
N ASP A 20 6.85 -7.50 21.83
CA ASP A 20 7.08 -8.55 20.82
C ASP A 20 5.87 -8.78 19.91
N THR A 21 5.23 -7.70 19.50
CA THR A 21 4.01 -7.75 18.68
C THR A 21 3.83 -6.52 17.80
N PHE A 22 2.93 -6.63 16.83
CA PHE A 22 2.49 -5.47 16.06
C PHE A 22 1.47 -4.67 16.85
N THR A 23 1.72 -3.39 16.99
CA THR A 23 0.86 -2.43 17.69
C THR A 23 0.29 -1.43 16.69
N LEU A 24 -1.03 -1.24 16.73
CA LEU A 24 -1.71 -0.16 16.04
C LEU A 24 -1.86 1.04 16.96
N ARG A 25 -1.40 2.20 16.53
CA ARG A 25 -1.65 3.47 17.21
C ARG A 25 -2.46 4.38 16.29
N GLN A 26 -3.47 5.02 16.87
CA GLN A 26 -4.29 6.01 16.16
C GLN A 26 -4.25 7.33 16.91
N TRP A 27 -4.10 8.42 16.14
CA TRP A 27 -4.25 9.80 16.60
C TRP A 27 -5.52 10.33 15.97
N PHE A 28 -6.42 10.78 16.80
CA PHE A 28 -7.72 11.26 16.38
C PHE A 28 -7.95 12.69 16.88
N LEU A 29 -8.63 13.49 16.08
CA LEU A 29 -8.89 14.89 16.34
C LEU A 29 -10.34 15.05 16.80
N ASP A 30 -10.56 15.02 18.12
CA ASP A 30 -11.88 15.28 18.73
C ASP A 30 -12.33 16.73 18.56
N ARG A 31 -11.37 17.66 18.52
CA ARG A 31 -11.62 19.08 18.36
C ARG A 31 -10.67 19.65 17.31
N PRO A 32 -11.19 20.34 16.28
CA PRO A 32 -10.34 20.94 15.24
C PRO A 32 -9.26 21.89 15.78
N THR A 33 -9.48 22.49 16.95
CA THR A 33 -8.53 23.40 17.62
C THR A 33 -7.30 22.68 18.18
N GLU A 34 -7.33 21.37 18.35
CA GLU A 34 -6.25 20.53 18.92
C GLU A 34 -5.36 19.88 17.82
N GLU A 35 -5.47 20.36 16.58
CA GLU A 35 -4.70 19.78 15.46
C GLU A 35 -3.19 19.85 15.70
N LYS A 36 -2.70 20.95 16.27
CA LYS A 36 -1.28 21.14 16.55
C LYS A 36 -0.77 20.10 17.54
N GLU A 37 -1.49 19.89 18.63
CA GLU A 37 -1.14 18.95 19.70
C GLU A 37 -1.13 17.50 19.17
N MET A 38 -2.13 17.14 18.36
CA MET A 38 -2.20 15.85 17.70
C MET A 38 -0.99 15.63 16.78
N LEU A 39 -0.62 16.64 15.98
CA LEU A 39 0.53 16.57 15.08
C LEU A 39 1.86 16.52 15.83
N VAL A 40 2.01 17.26 16.94
CA VAL A 40 3.19 17.15 17.80
C VAL A 40 3.36 15.71 18.30
N SER A 41 2.30 15.10 18.82
CA SER A 41 2.33 13.71 19.28
C SER A 41 2.69 12.74 18.16
N PHE A 42 2.12 12.93 16.97
CA PHE A 42 2.39 12.10 15.80
C PHE A 42 3.84 12.27 15.32
N PHE A 43 4.36 13.49 15.22
CA PHE A 43 5.73 13.73 14.79
C PHE A 43 6.77 13.26 15.80
N THR A 44 6.47 13.38 17.10
CA THR A 44 7.31 12.77 18.14
C THR A 44 7.39 11.26 17.97
N PHE A 45 6.29 10.58 17.64
CA PHE A 45 6.32 9.16 17.31
C PHE A 45 7.17 8.88 16.07
N LEU A 46 7.07 9.72 15.03
CA LEU A 46 7.81 9.54 13.79
C LEU A 46 9.32 9.79 13.92
N SER A 47 9.78 10.53 14.94
CA SER A 47 11.21 10.87 15.09
C SER A 47 12.12 9.65 15.24
N ASP A 48 11.60 8.52 15.73
CA ASP A 48 12.31 7.26 15.88
C ASP A 48 12.10 6.30 14.69
N VAL A 49 11.25 6.68 13.72
CA VAL A 49 10.92 5.85 12.56
C VAL A 49 11.97 6.04 11.47
N LYS A 50 12.58 4.94 11.02
CA LYS A 50 13.57 4.94 9.93
C LYS A 50 12.97 4.69 8.55
N ARG A 51 11.88 3.95 8.50
CA ARG A 51 11.19 3.59 7.25
C ARG A 51 9.69 3.70 7.42
N LEU A 52 9.05 4.34 6.47
CA LEU A 52 7.61 4.53 6.42
C LEU A 52 7.06 3.83 5.18
N VAL A 53 6.07 2.98 5.37
CA VAL A 53 5.29 2.38 4.28
C VAL A 53 3.92 3.01 4.28
N HIS A 54 3.46 3.43 3.12
CA HIS A 54 2.17 4.07 2.94
C HIS A 54 1.57 3.76 1.57
N PHE A 55 0.30 4.10 1.39
CA PHE A 55 -0.39 3.93 0.12
C PHE A 55 -0.79 5.28 -0.46
N ASN A 56 -0.14 5.69 -1.56
CA ASN A 56 -0.33 6.97 -2.26
C ASN A 56 -0.08 8.23 -1.40
N GLY A 57 0.64 8.08 -0.29
CA GLY A 57 0.95 9.16 0.65
C GLY A 57 1.89 10.21 0.05
N THR A 58 2.75 9.82 -0.90
CA THR A 58 3.63 10.77 -1.61
C THR A 58 2.85 11.88 -2.30
N THR A 59 1.63 11.59 -2.77
CA THR A 59 0.79 12.59 -3.46
C THR A 59 -0.09 13.39 -2.50
N PHE A 60 -0.46 12.84 -1.34
CA PHE A 60 -1.46 13.42 -0.44
C PHE A 60 -0.95 13.64 0.98
N ASP A 61 -0.64 12.57 1.71
CA ASP A 61 -0.39 12.65 3.15
C ASP A 61 0.94 13.33 3.49
N LEU A 62 2.02 12.95 2.80
CA LEU A 62 3.34 13.50 3.10
C LEU A 62 3.41 15.01 2.81
N PRO A 63 2.99 15.52 1.63
CA PRO A 63 2.96 16.97 1.38
C PRO A 63 2.07 17.74 2.35
N TYR A 64 0.94 17.13 2.77
CA TYR A 64 0.08 17.74 3.78
C TYR A 64 0.79 17.88 5.12
N LEU A 65 1.44 16.81 5.61
CA LEU A 65 2.15 16.79 6.88
C LEU A 65 3.34 17.77 6.88
N THR A 66 4.14 17.80 5.81
CA THR A 66 5.23 18.77 5.64
C THR A 66 4.69 20.21 5.65
N HIS A 67 3.58 20.47 4.95
CA HIS A 67 2.95 21.80 4.97
C HIS A 67 2.48 22.19 6.39
N LYS A 68 1.92 21.24 7.15
CA LYS A 68 1.48 21.48 8.53
C LYS A 68 2.66 21.67 9.49
N ALA A 69 3.76 20.96 9.30
CA ALA A 69 5.01 21.19 10.04
C ALA A 69 5.47 22.64 9.86
N LEU A 70 5.54 23.10 8.62
CA LEU A 70 5.90 24.48 8.31
C LEU A 70 4.91 25.50 8.92
N PHE A 71 3.60 25.27 8.76
CA PHE A 71 2.56 26.16 9.24
C PHE A 71 2.61 26.35 10.76
N TYR A 72 2.84 25.26 11.51
CA TYR A 72 2.93 25.29 12.97
C TYR A 72 4.36 25.55 13.50
N GLN A 73 5.34 25.78 12.61
CA GLN A 73 6.76 25.97 12.95
C GLN A 73 7.32 24.78 13.75
N MET A 74 6.99 23.57 13.33
CA MET A 74 7.48 22.32 13.90
C MET A 74 8.60 21.74 13.03
N GLU A 75 9.47 20.94 13.61
CA GLU A 75 10.42 20.13 12.88
C GLU A 75 9.67 19.07 12.04
N ASP A 76 10.06 18.90 10.76
CA ASP A 76 9.50 17.89 9.88
C ASP A 76 10.36 16.61 9.91
N PRO A 77 9.94 15.55 10.61
CA PRO A 77 10.69 14.30 10.69
C PRO A 77 10.69 13.53 9.36
N LEU A 78 9.73 13.80 8.46
CA LEU A 78 9.56 13.06 7.21
C LEU A 78 10.76 13.20 6.26
N SER A 79 11.49 14.31 6.35
CA SER A 79 12.68 14.58 5.52
C SER A 79 13.82 13.56 5.73
N SER A 80 13.87 12.91 6.88
CA SER A 80 14.90 11.93 7.25
C SER A 80 14.42 10.47 7.18
N ILE A 81 13.12 10.24 6.92
CA ILE A 81 12.52 8.90 6.90
C ILE A 81 12.53 8.33 5.47
N ALA A 82 13.11 7.13 5.29
CA ALA A 82 12.99 6.41 4.03
C ALA A 82 11.52 6.02 3.76
N SER A 83 10.99 6.42 2.62
CA SER A 83 9.57 6.28 2.28
C SER A 83 9.36 5.24 1.18
N LEU A 84 8.38 4.34 1.36
CA LEU A 84 7.92 3.38 0.36
C LEU A 84 6.43 3.59 0.09
N ASP A 85 6.11 4.06 -1.10
CA ASP A 85 4.74 4.24 -1.57
C ASP A 85 4.27 3.00 -2.34
N LEU A 86 3.40 2.20 -1.73
CA LEU A 86 2.87 0.97 -2.32
C LEU A 86 2.09 1.24 -3.62
N TYR A 87 1.37 2.35 -3.69
CA TYR A 87 0.67 2.71 -4.91
C TYR A 87 1.64 2.95 -6.08
N GLN A 88 2.72 3.69 -5.85
CA GLN A 88 3.71 3.96 -6.89
C GLN A 88 4.47 2.70 -7.30
N ALA A 89 4.85 1.86 -6.32
CA ALA A 89 5.55 0.60 -6.58
C ALA A 89 4.69 -0.39 -7.39
N LEU A 90 3.38 -0.42 -7.14
CA LEU A 90 2.46 -1.42 -7.73
C LEU A 90 1.70 -0.91 -8.96
N ARG A 91 1.61 0.39 -9.17
CA ARG A 91 0.89 0.97 -10.31
C ARG A 91 1.31 0.41 -11.68
N PRO A 92 2.60 0.15 -11.96
CA PRO A 92 3.02 -0.45 -13.23
C PRO A 92 2.41 -1.83 -13.49
N PHE A 93 2.01 -2.54 -12.44
CA PHE A 93 1.48 -3.89 -12.50
C PHE A 93 -0.06 -3.95 -12.61
N GLN A 94 -0.74 -2.79 -12.66
CA GLN A 94 -2.21 -2.73 -12.74
C GLN A 94 -2.79 -3.60 -13.86
N SER A 95 -2.20 -3.53 -15.05
CA SER A 95 -2.66 -4.29 -16.21
C SER A 95 -2.45 -5.79 -16.06
N ILE A 96 -1.30 -6.23 -15.54
CA ILE A 96 -1.02 -7.66 -15.35
C ILE A 96 -1.89 -8.28 -14.24
N LEU A 97 -2.25 -7.47 -13.23
CA LEU A 97 -3.19 -7.84 -12.18
C LEU A 97 -4.65 -7.85 -12.65
N GLY A 98 -4.95 -7.29 -13.84
CA GLY A 98 -6.32 -7.18 -14.34
C GLY A 98 -7.20 -6.22 -13.55
N LEU A 99 -6.61 -5.26 -12.82
CA LEU A 99 -7.33 -4.32 -11.98
C LEU A 99 -7.82 -3.12 -12.79
N SER A 100 -9.09 -2.77 -12.64
CA SER A 100 -9.66 -1.56 -13.24
C SER A 100 -9.16 -0.28 -12.57
N SER A 101 -8.72 -0.37 -11.31
CA SER A 101 -8.22 0.76 -10.53
C SER A 101 -7.25 0.28 -9.45
N MET A 102 -6.21 1.07 -9.20
CA MET A 102 -5.23 0.86 -8.12
C MET A 102 -5.61 1.58 -6.82
N LYS A 103 -6.90 1.84 -6.56
CA LYS A 103 -7.33 2.29 -5.23
C LYS A 103 -7.08 1.18 -4.20
N GLN A 104 -6.68 1.54 -2.99
CA GLN A 104 -6.33 0.57 -1.95
C GLN A 104 -7.43 -0.48 -1.75
N LYS A 105 -8.70 -0.07 -1.59
CA LYS A 105 -9.84 -0.98 -1.42
C LYS A 105 -10.01 -1.96 -2.59
N ASN A 106 -9.70 -1.55 -3.83
CA ASN A 106 -9.79 -2.44 -4.99
C ASN A 106 -8.68 -3.49 -4.98
N VAL A 107 -7.47 -3.10 -4.57
CA VAL A 107 -6.33 -4.02 -4.41
C VAL A 107 -6.61 -4.99 -3.27
N GLU A 108 -7.10 -4.51 -2.14
CA GLU A 108 -7.51 -5.33 -0.98
C GLU A 108 -8.62 -6.33 -1.36
N GLN A 109 -9.63 -5.90 -2.11
CA GLN A 109 -10.69 -6.77 -2.60
C GLN A 109 -10.14 -7.87 -3.54
N TYR A 110 -9.22 -7.51 -4.42
CA TYR A 110 -8.53 -8.46 -5.30
C TYR A 110 -7.76 -9.52 -4.50
N LEU A 111 -7.16 -9.12 -3.39
CA LEU A 111 -6.46 -10.01 -2.44
C LEU A 111 -7.41 -10.72 -1.48
N SER A 112 -8.73 -10.54 -1.62
CA SER A 112 -9.75 -11.11 -0.73
C SER A 112 -9.59 -10.68 0.74
N PHE A 113 -9.04 -9.48 0.99
CA PHE A 113 -8.95 -8.92 2.34
C PHE A 113 -10.36 -8.65 2.89
N PRO A 114 -10.72 -9.20 4.07
CA PRO A 114 -12.08 -9.10 4.61
C PRO A 114 -12.31 -7.73 5.27
N ARG A 115 -12.90 -6.78 4.54
CA ARG A 115 -13.32 -5.49 5.09
C ARG A 115 -14.77 -5.53 5.59
N LYS A 116 -15.00 -4.99 6.77
CA LYS A 116 -16.33 -4.71 7.33
C LYS A 116 -16.78 -3.30 6.96
N ASP A 117 -15.83 -2.34 6.91
CA ASP A 117 -16.10 -0.98 6.51
C ASP A 117 -16.45 -0.88 5.02
N GLN A 118 -17.65 -0.34 4.73
CA GLN A 118 -18.17 -0.11 3.39
C GLN A 118 -18.14 1.37 2.98
N LEU A 119 -17.74 2.27 3.88
CA LEU A 119 -17.79 3.71 3.64
C LEU A 119 -16.66 4.15 2.69
N ASN A 120 -16.97 5.11 1.84
CA ASN A 120 -15.94 5.80 1.05
C ASN A 120 -15.49 7.09 1.76
N GLY A 121 -14.38 7.68 1.29
CA GLY A 121 -13.79 8.86 1.92
C GLY A 121 -14.74 10.04 2.06
N LYS A 122 -15.69 10.27 1.10
CA LYS A 122 -16.67 11.35 1.21
C LYS A 122 -17.69 11.08 2.32
N GLN A 123 -18.14 9.83 2.44
CA GLN A 123 -19.05 9.44 3.52
C GLN A 123 -18.40 9.55 4.89
N LEU A 124 -17.11 9.21 5.01
CA LEU A 124 -16.35 9.35 6.24
C LEU A 124 -16.24 10.81 6.70
N ILE A 125 -16.03 11.74 5.78
CA ILE A 125 -16.04 13.17 6.09
C ILE A 125 -17.39 13.58 6.70
N LEU A 126 -18.49 13.11 6.14
CA LEU A 126 -19.83 13.41 6.68
C LEU A 126 -20.01 12.79 8.07
N VAL A 127 -19.58 11.54 8.26
CA VAL A 127 -19.62 10.86 9.56
C VAL A 127 -18.80 11.63 10.60
N TYR A 128 -17.60 12.10 10.24
CA TYR A 128 -16.77 12.89 11.13
C TYR A 128 -17.42 14.23 11.51
N HIS A 129 -17.93 15.00 10.55
CA HIS A 129 -18.65 16.25 10.84
C HIS A 129 -19.86 16.04 11.73
N ASP A 130 -20.59 14.95 11.52
CA ASP A 130 -21.75 14.61 12.34
C ASP A 130 -21.32 14.15 13.74
N TYR A 131 -20.22 13.40 13.85
CA TYR A 131 -19.60 13.07 15.15
C TYR A 131 -19.23 14.32 15.95
N LEU A 132 -18.60 15.33 15.33
CA LEU A 132 -18.23 16.57 16.02
C LEU A 132 -19.43 17.34 16.60
N GLN A 133 -20.63 17.15 16.02
CA GLN A 133 -21.84 17.80 16.50
C GLN A 133 -22.60 16.98 17.56
N THR A 134 -22.54 15.66 17.44
CA THR A 134 -23.40 14.76 18.24
C THR A 134 -22.64 14.01 19.32
N LEU A 135 -21.31 13.85 19.17
CA LEU A 135 -20.45 13.01 19.99
C LEU A 135 -20.93 11.56 20.09
N ASP A 136 -21.56 11.07 19.02
CA ASP A 136 -22.13 9.73 18.93
C ASP A 136 -21.00 8.69 18.86
N GLU A 137 -20.88 7.84 19.88
CA GLU A 137 -19.86 6.79 19.99
C GLU A 137 -19.87 5.82 18.79
N LYS A 138 -21.04 5.50 18.23
CA LYS A 138 -21.15 4.62 17.06
C LYS A 138 -20.48 5.21 15.82
N LYS A 139 -20.52 6.53 15.66
CA LYS A 139 -19.82 7.22 14.58
C LYS A 139 -18.32 7.20 14.78
N LEU A 140 -17.89 7.37 16.04
CA LEU A 140 -16.49 7.25 16.42
C LEU A 140 -15.95 5.84 16.13
N GLU A 141 -16.70 4.81 16.51
CA GLU A 141 -16.36 3.41 16.21
C GLU A 141 -16.19 3.17 14.72
N LEU A 142 -17.09 3.71 13.86
CA LEU A 142 -17.00 3.59 12.41
C LEU A 142 -15.72 4.26 11.86
N LEU A 143 -15.35 5.44 12.38
CA LEU A 143 -14.13 6.14 12.00
C LEU A 143 -12.88 5.36 12.40
N PHE A 144 -12.85 4.80 13.60
CA PHE A 144 -11.74 3.96 14.06
C PHE A 144 -11.66 2.64 13.29
N LEU A 145 -12.80 2.00 13.02
CA LEU A 145 -12.83 0.76 12.23
C LEU A 145 -12.25 0.97 10.83
N HIS A 146 -12.67 2.04 10.16
CA HIS A 146 -12.12 2.38 8.83
C HIS A 146 -10.61 2.53 8.87
N ASN A 147 -10.09 3.29 9.85
CA ASN A 147 -8.65 3.51 10.00
C ASN A 147 -7.89 2.21 10.28
N TYR A 148 -8.44 1.39 11.17
CA TYR A 148 -7.89 0.09 11.51
C TYR A 148 -7.77 -0.80 10.28
N GLU A 149 -8.84 -0.90 9.49
CA GLU A 149 -8.86 -1.75 8.29
C GLU A 149 -7.98 -1.20 7.16
N ASP A 150 -7.85 0.13 7.02
CA ASP A 150 -6.93 0.73 6.05
C ASP A 150 -5.47 0.32 6.33
N VAL A 151 -5.06 0.29 7.59
CA VAL A 151 -3.69 -0.09 7.96
C VAL A 151 -3.47 -1.59 7.85
N LEU A 152 -4.43 -2.41 8.29
CA LEU A 152 -4.33 -3.86 8.15
C LEU A 152 -4.34 -4.30 6.69
N GLY A 153 -5.20 -3.68 5.88
CA GLY A 153 -5.26 -3.96 4.44
C GLY A 153 -3.95 -3.69 3.72
N MET A 154 -3.19 -2.66 4.12
CA MET A 154 -1.84 -2.44 3.59
C MET A 154 -0.90 -3.61 3.85
N GLY A 155 -1.07 -4.34 4.95
CA GLY A 155 -0.31 -5.57 5.23
C GLY A 155 -0.44 -6.59 4.11
N SER A 156 -1.67 -6.85 3.65
CA SER A 156 -1.93 -7.74 2.50
C SER A 156 -1.37 -7.18 1.20
N VAL A 157 -1.46 -5.86 1.01
CA VAL A 157 -0.93 -5.21 -0.20
C VAL A 157 0.60 -5.31 -0.28
N LEU A 158 1.31 -5.34 0.86
CA LEU A 158 2.77 -5.53 0.91
C LEU A 158 3.23 -6.82 0.23
N GLU A 159 2.43 -7.88 0.25
CA GLU A 159 2.76 -9.15 -0.40
C GLU A 159 2.94 -9.00 -1.91
N LEU A 160 2.21 -8.06 -2.53
CA LEU A 160 2.35 -7.77 -3.96
C LEU A 160 3.71 -7.18 -4.34
N LEU A 161 4.53 -6.75 -3.40
CA LEU A 161 5.92 -6.33 -3.67
C LEU A 161 6.80 -7.46 -4.21
N ALA A 162 6.35 -8.71 -4.14
CA ALA A 162 6.94 -9.80 -4.90
C ALA A 162 6.96 -9.54 -6.41
N LEU A 163 6.01 -8.76 -6.96
CA LEU A 163 5.96 -8.44 -8.39
C LEU A 163 7.09 -7.52 -8.83
N PRO A 164 7.25 -6.29 -8.28
CA PRO A 164 8.42 -5.49 -8.62
C PRO A 164 9.75 -6.22 -8.36
N ALA A 165 9.88 -7.01 -7.28
CA ALA A 165 11.06 -7.82 -7.02
C ALA A 165 11.33 -8.82 -8.18
N LEU A 166 10.33 -9.60 -8.57
CA LEU A 166 10.42 -10.52 -9.71
C LEU A 166 10.83 -9.81 -11.01
N PHE A 167 10.21 -8.67 -11.33
CA PHE A 167 10.50 -7.94 -12.57
C PHE A 167 11.82 -7.15 -12.53
N HIS A 168 12.41 -6.94 -11.35
CA HIS A 168 13.77 -6.40 -11.19
C HIS A 168 14.86 -7.46 -11.21
N GLY A 169 14.50 -8.75 -11.27
CA GLY A 169 15.46 -9.83 -11.41
C GLY A 169 15.74 -10.63 -10.14
N ASP A 170 14.91 -10.46 -9.09
CA ASP A 170 15.03 -11.20 -7.83
C ASP A 170 14.49 -12.64 -8.02
N PHE A 171 15.18 -13.41 -8.83
CA PHE A 171 14.87 -14.82 -9.11
C PHE A 171 16.12 -15.61 -9.51
N SER A 172 16.03 -16.95 -9.46
CA SER A 172 16.99 -17.88 -10.04
C SER A 172 16.40 -18.64 -11.21
N VAL A 173 17.21 -18.91 -12.24
CA VAL A 173 16.81 -19.76 -13.37
C VAL A 173 16.95 -21.22 -12.97
N GLN A 174 15.84 -21.96 -13.01
CA GLN A 174 15.81 -23.39 -12.67
C GLN A 174 16.03 -24.28 -13.89
N SER A 175 15.48 -23.90 -15.01
CA SER A 175 15.64 -24.63 -16.28
C SER A 175 15.43 -23.70 -17.47
N CYS A 176 16.09 -24.08 -18.58
CA CYS A 176 15.93 -23.44 -19.86
C CYS A 176 15.92 -24.53 -20.94
N ARG A 177 14.88 -24.58 -21.77
CA ARG A 177 14.71 -25.59 -22.81
C ARG A 177 14.25 -24.95 -24.12
N PHE A 178 14.96 -25.27 -25.19
CA PHE A 178 14.55 -24.90 -26.54
C PHE A 178 13.70 -26.03 -27.15
N THR A 179 12.51 -25.71 -27.65
CA THR A 179 11.55 -26.63 -28.24
C THR A 179 11.52 -26.57 -29.76
N GLY A 180 12.40 -25.80 -30.40
CA GLY A 180 12.43 -25.55 -31.84
C GLY A 180 11.55 -24.38 -32.30
N GLN A 181 10.54 -24.00 -31.51
CA GLN A 181 9.66 -22.85 -31.78
C GLN A 181 9.61 -21.85 -30.63
N ALA A 182 9.96 -22.27 -29.42
CA ALA A 182 9.96 -21.43 -28.25
C ALA A 182 11.11 -21.78 -27.32
N LEU A 183 11.53 -20.80 -26.53
CA LEU A 183 12.41 -20.95 -25.40
C LEU A 183 11.56 -21.01 -24.13
N GLU A 184 11.49 -22.18 -23.51
CA GLU A 184 10.81 -22.40 -22.25
C GLU A 184 11.78 -22.16 -21.10
N VAL A 185 11.44 -21.22 -20.20
CA VAL A 185 12.27 -20.87 -19.04
C VAL A 185 11.45 -21.04 -17.76
N SER A 186 11.99 -21.79 -16.80
CA SER A 186 11.42 -21.91 -15.46
C SER A 186 12.28 -21.11 -14.49
N LEU A 187 11.62 -20.24 -13.72
CA LEU A 187 12.26 -19.37 -12.73
C LEU A 187 11.69 -19.67 -11.35
N GLN A 188 12.54 -19.51 -10.34
CA GLN A 188 12.15 -19.49 -8.93
C GLN A 188 12.34 -18.08 -8.41
N PRO A 189 11.27 -17.35 -8.06
CA PRO A 189 11.37 -16.03 -7.47
C PRO A 189 11.92 -16.13 -6.03
N GLU A 190 12.64 -15.12 -5.56
CA GLU A 190 13.11 -15.02 -4.17
C GLU A 190 11.95 -14.82 -3.18
N ARG A 191 10.86 -14.20 -3.65
CA ARG A 191 9.61 -14.03 -2.90
C ARG A 191 8.48 -14.70 -3.64
N GLU A 192 7.66 -15.46 -2.93
CA GLU A 192 6.50 -16.11 -3.53
C GLU A 192 5.55 -15.09 -4.14
N VAL A 193 5.06 -15.40 -5.34
CA VAL A 193 4.05 -14.57 -6.04
C VAL A 193 2.69 -14.88 -5.42
N PRO A 194 2.06 -13.93 -4.70
CA PRO A 194 0.89 -14.21 -3.86
C PRO A 194 -0.41 -14.43 -4.67
N VAL A 195 -0.39 -14.09 -5.96
CA VAL A 195 -1.57 -14.17 -6.84
C VAL A 195 -1.22 -14.88 -8.13
N PHE A 196 -2.19 -15.56 -8.72
CA PHE A 196 -2.00 -16.17 -10.03
C PHE A 196 -1.92 -15.11 -11.12
N LEU A 197 -0.81 -15.08 -11.84
CA LEU A 197 -0.61 -14.23 -13.00
C LEU A 197 -0.57 -15.08 -14.26
N SER A 198 -1.24 -14.62 -15.30
CA SER A 198 -1.15 -15.19 -16.63
C SER A 198 -1.22 -14.08 -17.68
N ARG A 199 -0.22 -14.05 -18.54
CA ARG A 199 -0.15 -13.11 -19.65
C ARG A 199 0.32 -13.80 -20.91
N VAL A 200 -0.35 -13.51 -22.00
CA VAL A 200 0.03 -13.94 -23.34
C VAL A 200 0.19 -12.71 -24.22
N CYS A 201 1.26 -12.63 -24.97
CA CYS A 201 1.53 -11.60 -25.97
C CYS A 201 2.04 -12.27 -27.27
N ALA A 202 2.29 -11.46 -28.30
CA ALA A 202 2.79 -11.95 -29.59
C ALA A 202 4.11 -12.72 -29.45
N ASP A 203 4.97 -12.26 -28.53
CA ASP A 203 6.34 -12.77 -28.35
C ASP A 203 6.44 -13.88 -27.30
N GLY A 204 5.34 -14.27 -26.66
CA GLY A 204 5.36 -15.33 -25.67
C GLY A 204 4.30 -15.26 -24.59
N SER A 205 4.52 -16.02 -23.52
CA SER A 205 3.62 -16.07 -22.36
C SER A 205 4.40 -16.10 -21.05
N LEU A 206 3.75 -15.56 -20.01
CA LEU A 206 4.20 -15.59 -18.62
C LEU A 206 3.10 -16.21 -17.77
N THR A 207 3.45 -17.16 -16.92
CA THR A 207 2.61 -17.60 -15.80
C THR A 207 3.42 -17.55 -14.51
N ALA A 208 2.80 -17.08 -13.42
CA ALA A 208 3.45 -17.04 -12.13
C ALA A 208 2.45 -17.29 -11.00
N PHE A 209 2.84 -18.10 -10.02
CA PHE A 209 2.12 -18.33 -8.77
C PHE A 209 3.03 -19.02 -7.74
N GLY A 210 2.98 -18.57 -6.50
CA GLY A 210 3.83 -19.10 -5.42
C GLY A 210 5.30 -19.01 -5.78
N SER A 211 6.00 -20.12 -5.65
CA SER A 211 7.42 -20.27 -5.98
C SER A 211 7.73 -20.60 -7.43
N ARG A 212 6.74 -20.55 -8.33
CA ARG A 212 6.90 -20.97 -9.74
C ARG A 212 6.58 -19.83 -10.68
N VAL A 213 7.52 -19.57 -11.59
CA VAL A 213 7.34 -18.66 -12.71
C VAL A 213 7.77 -19.38 -13.98
N SER A 214 6.94 -19.36 -15.01
CA SER A 214 7.23 -19.96 -16.31
C SER A 214 7.09 -18.92 -17.41
N LEU A 215 8.11 -18.84 -18.25
CA LEU A 215 8.13 -18.02 -19.46
C LEU A 215 8.22 -18.93 -20.66
N SER A 216 7.44 -18.62 -21.70
CA SER A 216 7.57 -19.20 -23.02
C SER A 216 7.79 -18.07 -24.02
N LEU A 217 8.97 -18.00 -24.61
CA LEU A 217 9.37 -16.93 -25.53
C LEU A 217 9.41 -17.49 -26.95
N GLN A 218 8.64 -16.89 -27.88
CA GLN A 218 8.66 -17.27 -29.28
C GLN A 218 10.03 -16.99 -29.91
N THR A 219 10.55 -17.93 -30.64
CA THR A 219 11.82 -17.78 -31.35
C THR A 219 11.56 -17.52 -32.84
N HIS A 220 12.17 -16.49 -33.39
CA HIS A 220 12.14 -16.20 -34.80
C HIS A 220 13.49 -16.55 -35.41
N THR A 221 13.49 -17.32 -36.49
CA THR A 221 14.69 -17.59 -37.27
C THR A 221 14.98 -16.33 -38.11
N ALA A 222 16.08 -15.65 -37.84
CA ALA A 222 16.57 -14.63 -38.77
C ALA A 222 17.19 -15.37 -39.97
N GLU A 223 16.67 -15.16 -41.16
CA GLU A 223 17.41 -15.49 -42.36
C GLU A 223 18.58 -14.49 -42.46
N LEU A 224 19.79 -15.02 -42.44
CA LEU A 224 21.05 -14.28 -42.61
C LEU A 224 21.29 -14.05 -44.10
#